data_9e1cba674f65fdb4ac8c32b536d1a9ea
#
_entry.id   9e1cba674f65fdb4ac8c32b536d1a9ea
#
_cell.length_a   1.000
_cell.length_b   1.000
_cell.length_c   1.000
_cell.angle_alpha   90.00
_cell.angle_beta   90.00
_cell.angle_gamma   90.00
#
_symmetry.space_group_name_H-M   'P 1'
#
loop_
_entity.id
_entity.type
_entity.pdbx_description
1 polymer ?
#
loop_
_entity_poly.entity_id
_entity_poly.type
_entity_poly.pdbx_seq_one_letter_code
_entity_poly.pdbx_strand_id
1 'polypeptide(L)'
;GKTDGTGSDGTVKLQDQAAGQQRIYLNDLSTQEPLRDYTPSVAAYQTAPDLSNIENLGQFYAYDTDEDISGKLAANNFIVMDSGYSEFFDVYEGNRYSQVPSFVTVDSMMHTYHLYFALLQRTTERDYLASMVKEMSHSMYQTCLTQYEELKGSEWEQAAALNVGFFAVGVSLMGDEAAISIPDEVKNAVDQELSFIEAADGIYDSALFEGEMEDYSQYKPRGYYEGEEALEQYFRAMMWYGRRNFAQKQE
;
A
#
# COMPACT_ATOMS: atom_id res chain seq x y z
N GLY A 1 -28.90 -14.68 -25.51
CA GLY A 1 -27.65 -14.24 -26.06
C GLY A 1 -27.19 -13.01 -25.30
N LYS A 2 -26.17 -13.17 -24.47
CA LYS A 2 -25.52 -12.04 -23.81
C LYS A 2 -24.53 -11.47 -24.81
N THR A 3 -24.69 -10.23 -25.16
CA THR A 3 -23.67 -9.47 -25.86
C THR A 3 -22.84 -8.75 -24.81
N ASP A 4 -21.62 -9.23 -24.59
CA ASP A 4 -20.59 -8.49 -23.86
C ASP A 4 -20.22 -7.26 -24.69
N GLY A 5 -20.63 -6.10 -24.23
CA GLY A 5 -20.22 -4.84 -24.84
C GLY A 5 -18.82 -4.47 -24.36
N THR A 6 -17.81 -4.84 -25.13
CA THR A 6 -16.50 -4.23 -25.02
C THR A 6 -16.56 -2.86 -25.68
N GLY A 7 -16.33 -1.80 -24.89
CA GLY A 7 -16.13 -0.47 -25.44
C GLY A 7 -14.90 -0.44 -26.33
N SER A 8 -14.83 0.50 -27.27
CA SER A 8 -13.76 0.65 -28.26
C SER A 8 -12.36 0.89 -27.65
N ASP A 9 -12.25 1.04 -26.35
CA ASP A 9 -11.02 1.24 -25.59
C ASP A 9 -10.57 0.00 -24.80
N GLY A 10 -11.29 -1.13 -24.90
CA GLY A 10 -10.95 -2.36 -24.19
C GLY A 10 -11.29 -2.39 -22.71
N THR A 11 -12.01 -1.39 -22.19
CA THR A 11 -12.44 -1.36 -20.79
C THR A 11 -13.67 -2.24 -20.57
N VAL A 12 -13.56 -3.20 -19.64
CA VAL A 12 -14.69 -4.03 -19.22
C VAL A 12 -15.56 -3.20 -18.26
N LYS A 13 -16.77 -2.86 -18.67
CA LYS A 13 -17.76 -2.23 -17.79
C LYS A 13 -18.44 -3.32 -16.97
N LEU A 14 -18.17 -3.37 -15.68
CA LEU A 14 -18.92 -4.18 -14.73
C LEU A 14 -20.30 -3.54 -14.52
N GLN A 15 -21.36 -4.26 -14.85
CA GLN A 15 -22.72 -3.80 -14.53
C GLN A 15 -22.93 -3.92 -13.02
N ASP A 16 -23.20 -2.80 -12.38
CA ASP A 16 -23.59 -2.73 -10.98
C ASP A 16 -25.04 -3.22 -10.81
N GLN A 17 -25.23 -4.29 -10.05
CA GLN A 17 -26.57 -4.82 -9.77
C GLN A 17 -27.24 -4.15 -8.57
N ALA A 18 -26.54 -3.25 -7.88
CA ALA A 18 -27.12 -2.51 -6.76
C ALA A 18 -27.91 -1.29 -7.28
N ALA A 19 -29.23 -1.36 -7.18
CA ALA A 19 -30.10 -0.27 -7.55
C ALA A 19 -29.74 1.01 -6.79
N GLY A 20 -29.29 2.04 -7.52
CA GLY A 20 -29.21 3.41 -7.07
C GLY A 20 -27.81 3.97 -6.75
N GLN A 21 -26.73 3.21 -6.87
CA GLN A 21 -25.38 3.77 -6.75
C GLN A 21 -24.67 3.82 -8.10
N GLN A 22 -24.50 5.02 -8.61
CA GLN A 22 -23.69 5.24 -9.80
C GLN A 22 -22.21 5.17 -9.39
N ARG A 23 -21.49 4.11 -9.82
CA ARG A 23 -20.04 4.04 -9.68
C ARG A 23 -19.38 4.89 -10.74
N ILE A 24 -18.54 5.83 -10.31
CA ILE A 24 -17.70 6.62 -11.19
C ILE A 24 -16.38 5.85 -11.36
N TYR A 25 -16.06 5.47 -12.59
CA TYR A 25 -14.79 4.85 -12.91
C TYR A 25 -13.75 5.94 -13.24
N LEU A 26 -12.48 5.71 -12.86
CA LEU A 26 -11.39 6.65 -13.14
C LEU A 26 -11.29 7.01 -14.63
N ASN A 27 -11.61 6.06 -15.51
CA ASN A 27 -11.63 6.29 -16.96
C ASN A 27 -12.74 7.27 -17.38
N ASP A 28 -13.85 7.33 -16.66
CA ASP A 28 -14.92 8.29 -16.95
C ASP A 28 -14.55 9.71 -16.53
N LEU A 29 -13.65 9.85 -15.55
CA LEU A 29 -13.10 11.14 -15.13
C LEU A 29 -12.07 11.67 -16.12
N SER A 30 -11.26 10.80 -16.72
CA SER A 30 -10.21 11.20 -17.66
C SER A 30 -10.74 11.72 -19.01
N THR A 31 -11.98 11.38 -19.37
CA THR A 31 -12.62 11.79 -20.64
C THR A 31 -13.39 13.10 -20.53
N GLN A 32 -13.56 13.66 -19.34
CA GLN A 32 -14.43 14.82 -19.12
C GLN A 32 -13.69 16.15 -18.99
N GLU A 33 -12.39 16.14 -18.72
CA GLU A 33 -11.60 17.36 -18.72
C GLU A 33 -10.84 17.50 -20.04
N PRO A 34 -11.16 18.51 -20.87
CA PRO A 34 -10.34 18.80 -22.03
C PRO A 34 -8.94 19.18 -21.56
N LEU A 35 -7.92 18.60 -22.17
CA LEU A 35 -6.54 19.03 -21.99
C LEU A 35 -6.49 20.53 -22.18
N ARG A 36 -6.07 21.26 -21.14
CA ARG A 36 -5.92 22.71 -21.24
C ARG A 36 -4.83 23.01 -22.26
N ASP A 37 -5.14 23.82 -23.23
CA ASP A 37 -4.12 24.36 -24.12
C ASP A 37 -3.10 25.12 -23.27
N TYR A 38 -1.88 24.61 -23.23
CA TYR A 38 -0.78 25.22 -22.51
C TYR A 38 0.03 26.09 -23.50
N THR A 39 0.06 27.38 -23.22
CA THR A 39 0.97 28.29 -23.92
C THR A 39 2.20 28.47 -23.04
N PRO A 40 3.40 28.05 -23.48
CA PRO A 40 4.62 28.24 -22.72
C PRO A 40 4.88 29.72 -22.42
N SER A 41 5.17 30.05 -21.18
CA SER A 41 5.56 31.42 -20.78
C SER A 41 7.02 31.74 -21.11
N VAL A 42 7.80 30.72 -21.42
CA VAL A 42 9.21 30.83 -21.81
C VAL A 42 9.35 30.45 -23.28
N ALA A 43 10.05 31.27 -24.04
CA ALA A 43 10.34 30.96 -25.44
C ALA A 43 11.21 29.70 -25.54
N ALA A 44 11.03 28.96 -26.64
CA ALA A 44 11.91 27.82 -26.92
C ALA A 44 13.37 28.30 -26.99
N TYR A 45 14.26 27.58 -26.35
CA TYR A 45 15.69 27.89 -26.31
C TYR A 45 16.53 26.65 -26.71
N GLN A 46 17.77 26.90 -27.06
CA GLN A 46 18.75 25.86 -27.34
C GLN A 46 20.07 26.25 -26.73
N THR A 47 20.75 25.29 -26.12
CA THR A 47 22.06 25.49 -25.55
C THR A 47 23.07 25.75 -26.67
N ALA A 48 23.88 26.79 -26.54
CA ALA A 48 24.96 27.07 -27.48
C ALA A 48 26.03 25.97 -27.42
N PRO A 49 26.67 25.63 -28.58
CA PRO A 49 27.71 24.59 -28.61
C PRO A 49 28.89 24.84 -27.63
N ASP A 50 29.19 26.10 -27.36
CA ASP A 50 30.23 26.55 -26.44
C ASP A 50 29.68 26.85 -25.02
N LEU A 51 28.41 26.55 -24.76
CA LEU A 51 27.70 26.81 -23.49
C LEU A 51 27.66 28.30 -23.07
N SER A 52 28.03 29.23 -23.95
CA SER A 52 28.15 30.66 -23.64
C SER A 52 26.84 31.34 -23.24
N ASN A 53 25.69 30.73 -23.56
CA ASN A 53 24.38 31.25 -23.20
C ASN A 53 23.83 30.70 -21.88
N ILE A 54 24.64 29.99 -21.09
CA ILE A 54 24.32 29.55 -19.73
C ILE A 54 24.97 30.53 -18.73
N GLU A 55 24.16 31.37 -18.13
CA GLU A 55 24.66 32.43 -17.22
C GLU A 55 25.33 31.91 -15.95
N ASN A 56 24.84 30.78 -15.42
CA ASN A 56 25.30 30.24 -14.13
C ASN A 56 26.10 28.93 -14.25
N LEU A 57 26.70 28.69 -15.42
CA LEU A 57 27.46 27.45 -15.65
C LEU A 57 28.57 27.20 -14.61
N GLY A 58 29.21 28.26 -14.14
CA GLY A 58 30.27 28.16 -13.11
C GLY A 58 29.82 27.70 -11.72
N GLN A 59 28.50 27.62 -11.47
CA GLN A 59 27.98 27.00 -10.25
C GLN A 59 27.97 25.47 -10.31
N PHE A 60 28.15 24.91 -11.51
CA PHE A 60 28.14 23.48 -11.78
C PHE A 60 29.54 23.01 -12.20
N TYR A 61 30.49 22.98 -11.26
CA TYR A 61 31.93 22.74 -11.53
C TYR A 61 32.22 21.49 -12.35
N ALA A 62 31.40 20.44 -12.24
CA ALA A 62 31.59 19.20 -12.98
C ALA A 62 31.48 19.38 -14.49
N TYR A 63 30.89 20.47 -14.95
CA TYR A 63 30.62 20.72 -16.37
C TYR A 63 31.77 21.46 -17.08
N ASP A 64 32.64 22.11 -16.32
CA ASP A 64 33.70 22.93 -16.86
C ASP A 64 34.94 22.11 -17.27
N THR A 65 35.05 20.88 -16.82
CA THR A 65 36.24 20.04 -16.97
C THR A 65 36.04 18.76 -17.77
N ASP A 66 34.79 18.37 -18.08
CA ASP A 66 34.47 17.15 -18.79
C ASP A 66 33.81 17.47 -20.13
N GLU A 67 34.57 17.30 -21.23
CA GLU A 67 34.10 17.58 -22.61
C GLU A 67 32.90 16.71 -23.01
N ASP A 68 32.76 15.48 -22.47
CA ASP A 68 31.63 14.61 -22.77
C ASP A 68 30.35 15.16 -22.14
N ILE A 69 30.41 15.67 -20.92
CA ILE A 69 29.29 16.33 -20.24
C ILE A 69 28.87 17.58 -20.99
N SER A 70 29.83 18.45 -21.30
CA SER A 70 29.59 19.71 -22.03
C SER A 70 29.00 19.46 -23.41
N GLY A 71 29.52 18.47 -24.13
CA GLY A 71 29.01 18.07 -25.45
C GLY A 71 27.59 17.55 -25.43
N LYS A 72 27.27 16.70 -24.45
CA LYS A 72 25.89 16.18 -24.26
C LYS A 72 24.92 17.29 -23.88
N LEU A 73 25.32 18.20 -23.00
CA LEU A 73 24.50 19.34 -22.60
C LEU A 73 24.22 20.26 -23.80
N ALA A 74 25.24 20.57 -24.60
CA ALA A 74 25.09 21.38 -25.81
C ALA A 74 24.18 20.71 -26.86
N ALA A 75 24.29 19.41 -27.01
CA ALA A 75 23.51 18.66 -28.00
C ALA A 75 22.03 18.47 -27.60
N ASN A 76 21.76 18.25 -26.31
CA ASN A 76 20.46 17.80 -25.83
C ASN A 76 19.70 18.83 -24.98
N ASN A 77 20.32 19.95 -24.60
CA ASN A 77 19.81 20.94 -23.63
C ASN A 77 19.63 20.40 -22.19
N PHE A 78 20.00 19.18 -21.94
CA PHE A 78 20.01 18.54 -20.62
C PHE A 78 21.03 17.41 -20.57
N ILE A 79 21.35 16.96 -19.37
CA ILE A 79 22.18 15.79 -19.12
C ILE A 79 21.65 15.02 -17.93
N VAL A 80 21.74 13.69 -18.00
CA VAL A 80 21.46 12.79 -16.89
C VAL A 80 22.80 12.24 -16.39
N MET A 81 23.05 12.40 -15.10
CA MET A 81 24.29 11.98 -14.46
C MET A 81 24.00 11.04 -13.30
N ASP A 82 24.89 10.09 -13.08
CA ASP A 82 24.95 9.35 -11.83
C ASP A 82 25.30 10.29 -10.68
N SER A 83 24.63 10.17 -9.56
CA SER A 83 24.93 10.94 -8.36
C SER A 83 25.26 10.01 -7.20
N GLY A 84 26.11 10.47 -6.28
CA GLY A 84 26.43 9.74 -5.06
C GLY A 84 25.36 9.87 -3.96
N TYR A 85 24.21 10.46 -4.27
CA TYR A 85 23.12 10.62 -3.31
C TYR A 85 22.26 9.36 -3.23
N SER A 86 21.92 8.94 -2.02
CA SER A 86 21.03 7.81 -1.76
C SER A 86 19.58 8.23 -1.54
N GLU A 87 19.39 9.45 -1.06
CA GLU A 87 18.10 10.01 -0.71
C GLU A 87 17.76 11.20 -1.62
N PHE A 88 16.49 11.30 -2.01
CA PHE A 88 16.02 12.43 -2.82
C PHE A 88 16.21 13.80 -2.11
N PHE A 89 16.02 13.81 -0.80
CA PHE A 89 16.23 14.99 0.04
C PHE A 89 17.68 15.48 -0.01
N ASP A 90 18.67 14.58 -0.02
CA ASP A 90 20.09 14.91 0.02
C ASP A 90 20.54 15.73 -1.20
N VAL A 91 19.88 15.51 -2.36
CA VAL A 91 20.13 16.30 -3.58
C VAL A 91 19.80 17.76 -3.35
N TYR A 92 18.62 18.06 -2.80
CA TYR A 92 18.19 19.42 -2.52
C TYR A 92 18.99 20.07 -1.41
N GLU A 93 19.32 19.31 -0.37
CA GLU A 93 20.16 19.78 0.73
C GLU A 93 21.60 20.08 0.27
N GLY A 94 22.20 19.16 -0.47
CA GLY A 94 23.54 19.35 -1.06
C GLY A 94 23.60 20.55 -1.98
N ASN A 95 22.61 20.72 -2.85
CA ASN A 95 22.51 21.89 -3.72
C ASN A 95 22.39 23.19 -2.92
N ARG A 96 21.59 23.20 -1.85
CA ARG A 96 21.44 24.37 -0.97
C ARG A 96 22.76 24.78 -0.34
N TYR A 97 23.53 23.81 0.19
CA TYR A 97 24.83 24.12 0.79
C TYR A 97 25.88 24.53 -0.23
N SER A 98 25.82 23.98 -1.42
CA SER A 98 26.73 24.31 -2.53
C SER A 98 26.31 25.54 -3.33
N GLN A 99 25.19 26.17 -2.96
CA GLN A 99 24.60 27.31 -3.68
C GLN A 99 24.27 27.00 -5.14
N VAL A 100 23.97 25.76 -5.44
CA VAL A 100 23.52 25.30 -6.75
C VAL A 100 22.00 25.50 -6.84
N PRO A 101 21.48 26.16 -7.87
CA PRO A 101 20.04 26.32 -8.05
C PRO A 101 19.37 24.97 -8.25
N SER A 102 18.29 24.72 -7.52
CA SER A 102 17.48 23.54 -7.68
C SER A 102 16.19 23.86 -8.43
N PHE A 103 15.80 22.97 -9.34
CA PHE A 103 14.55 23.07 -10.05
C PHE A 103 13.51 22.17 -9.40
N VAL A 104 12.38 22.75 -8.96
CA VAL A 104 11.26 22.01 -8.36
C VAL A 104 10.37 21.50 -9.49
N THR A 105 10.34 20.20 -9.68
CA THR A 105 9.51 19.53 -10.68
C THR A 105 8.20 19.01 -10.06
N VAL A 106 7.25 18.63 -10.92
CA VAL A 106 6.04 17.93 -10.48
C VAL A 106 6.40 16.61 -9.81
N ASP A 107 7.41 15.90 -10.32
CA ASP A 107 7.89 14.64 -9.73
C ASP A 107 8.39 14.84 -8.30
N SER A 108 9.18 15.89 -8.03
CA SER A 108 9.66 16.20 -6.70
C SER A 108 8.52 16.56 -5.74
N MET A 109 7.52 17.28 -6.21
CA MET A 109 6.32 17.60 -5.41
C MET A 109 5.50 16.34 -5.09
N MET A 110 5.27 15.48 -6.08
CA MET A 110 4.53 14.23 -5.89
C MET A 110 5.27 13.26 -4.97
N HIS A 111 6.59 13.18 -5.10
CA HIS A 111 7.41 12.38 -4.19
C HIS A 111 7.35 12.89 -2.75
N THR A 112 7.47 14.20 -2.54
CA THR A 112 7.33 14.81 -1.21
C THR A 112 5.95 14.56 -0.62
N TYR A 113 4.89 14.66 -1.43
CA TYR A 113 3.54 14.32 -1.01
C TYR A 113 3.41 12.86 -0.59
N HIS A 114 3.98 11.94 -1.39
CA HIS A 114 4.00 10.51 -1.06
C HIS A 114 4.71 10.23 0.27
N LEU A 115 5.88 10.82 0.50
CA LEU A 115 6.62 10.66 1.76
C LEU A 115 5.82 11.19 2.96
N TYR A 116 5.21 12.37 2.81
CA TYR A 116 4.37 12.95 3.86
C TYR A 116 3.14 12.09 4.16
N PHE A 117 2.48 11.58 3.12
CA PHE A 117 1.31 10.70 3.27
C PHE A 117 1.68 9.38 3.94
N ALA A 118 2.79 8.76 3.53
CA ALA A 118 3.31 7.55 4.15
C ALA A 118 3.68 7.76 5.63
N LEU A 119 4.31 8.90 5.95
CA LEU A 119 4.62 9.27 7.34
C LEU A 119 3.35 9.45 8.18
N LEU A 120 2.34 10.12 7.64
CA LEU A 120 1.06 10.32 8.31
C LEU A 120 0.37 8.99 8.61
N GLN A 121 0.28 8.10 7.61
CA GLN A 121 -0.31 6.77 7.79
C GLN A 121 0.46 5.97 8.83
N ARG A 122 1.79 5.82 8.66
CA ARG A 122 2.63 5.08 9.60
C ARG A 122 2.47 5.57 11.04
N THR A 123 2.47 6.89 11.24
CA THR A 123 2.33 7.47 12.58
C THR A 123 0.95 7.19 13.16
N THR A 124 -0.11 7.34 12.37
CA THR A 124 -1.48 7.07 12.80
C THR A 124 -1.67 5.59 13.16
N GLU A 125 -1.18 4.70 12.32
CA GLU A 125 -1.30 3.26 12.53
C GLU A 125 -0.51 2.79 13.74
N ARG A 126 0.74 3.24 13.89
CA ARG A 126 1.59 2.88 15.02
C ARG A 126 1.06 3.42 16.35
N ASP A 127 0.73 4.71 16.39
CA ASP A 127 0.48 5.42 17.66
C ASP A 127 -0.98 5.28 18.14
N TYR A 128 -1.91 4.95 17.22
CA TYR A 128 -3.33 4.89 17.56
C TYR A 128 -3.99 3.59 17.11
N LEU A 129 -3.90 3.20 15.83
CA LEU A 129 -4.72 2.13 15.30
C LEU A 129 -4.26 0.75 15.78
N ALA A 130 -2.97 0.53 15.98
CA ALA A 130 -2.46 -0.76 16.44
C ALA A 130 -3.03 -1.13 17.82
N SER A 131 -3.06 -0.19 18.77
CA SER A 131 -3.69 -0.41 20.09
C SER A 131 -5.20 -0.65 19.99
N MET A 132 -5.88 0.10 19.13
CA MET A 132 -7.33 -0.06 18.91
C MET A 132 -7.68 -1.43 18.32
N VAL A 133 -6.90 -1.91 17.35
CA VAL A 133 -7.09 -3.25 16.75
C VAL A 133 -6.83 -4.33 17.80
N LYS A 134 -5.81 -4.17 18.63
CA LYS A 134 -5.52 -5.09 19.73
C LYS A 134 -6.68 -5.17 20.72
N GLU A 135 -7.19 -4.03 21.20
CA GLU A 135 -8.34 -3.95 22.10
C GLU A 135 -9.62 -4.52 21.47
N MET A 136 -9.88 -4.19 20.21
CA MET A 136 -11.01 -4.75 19.45
C MET A 136 -10.91 -6.27 19.38
N SER A 137 -9.74 -6.81 19.01
CA SER A 137 -9.52 -8.25 18.89
C SER A 137 -9.81 -8.98 20.19
N HIS A 138 -9.31 -8.47 21.30
CA HIS A 138 -9.59 -9.02 22.64
C HIS A 138 -11.06 -8.96 23.01
N SER A 139 -11.70 -7.81 22.84
CA SER A 139 -13.12 -7.64 23.18
C SER A 139 -14.01 -8.57 22.36
N MET A 140 -13.74 -8.69 21.07
CA MET A 140 -14.48 -9.59 20.18
C MET A 140 -14.22 -11.06 20.52
N TYR A 141 -12.96 -11.42 20.80
CA TYR A 141 -12.63 -12.76 21.26
C TYR A 141 -13.41 -13.17 22.51
N GLN A 142 -13.44 -12.33 23.54
CA GLN A 142 -14.17 -12.59 24.78
C GLN A 142 -15.68 -12.72 24.55
N THR A 143 -16.24 -11.86 23.68
CA THR A 143 -17.65 -11.93 23.31
C THR A 143 -17.96 -13.24 22.59
N CYS A 144 -17.15 -13.63 21.60
CA CYS A 144 -17.33 -14.87 20.88
C CYS A 144 -17.15 -16.11 21.78
N LEU A 145 -16.21 -16.07 22.71
CA LEU A 145 -16.01 -17.16 23.67
C LEU A 145 -17.25 -17.33 24.56
N THR A 146 -17.84 -16.23 25.05
CA THR A 146 -19.10 -16.28 25.81
C THR A 146 -20.23 -16.87 24.98
N GLN A 147 -20.39 -16.44 23.74
CA GLN A 147 -21.41 -16.97 22.84
C GLN A 147 -21.20 -18.47 22.54
N TYR A 148 -19.95 -18.88 22.35
CA TYR A 148 -19.61 -20.28 22.13
C TYR A 148 -20.04 -21.16 23.32
N GLU A 149 -19.75 -20.73 24.56
CA GLU A 149 -20.17 -21.45 25.77
C GLU A 149 -21.69 -21.55 25.90
N GLU A 150 -22.43 -20.50 25.52
CA GLU A 150 -23.91 -20.48 25.52
C GLU A 150 -24.53 -21.38 24.43
N LEU A 151 -23.83 -21.55 23.29
CA LEU A 151 -24.34 -22.28 22.12
C LEU A 151 -23.87 -23.74 22.07
N LYS A 152 -23.08 -24.21 23.04
CA LYS A 152 -22.66 -25.60 23.14
C LYS A 152 -23.85 -26.56 23.08
N GLY A 153 -23.73 -27.61 22.26
CA GLY A 153 -24.79 -28.61 22.04
C GLY A 153 -25.94 -28.13 21.14
N SER A 154 -25.88 -26.92 20.60
CA SER A 154 -26.84 -26.43 19.62
C SER A 154 -26.34 -26.63 18.18
N GLU A 155 -27.21 -26.39 17.21
CA GLU A 155 -26.86 -26.39 15.77
C GLU A 155 -25.86 -25.27 15.40
N TRP A 156 -25.66 -24.27 16.27
CA TRP A 156 -24.80 -23.11 16.08
C TRP A 156 -23.40 -23.26 16.71
N GLU A 157 -23.15 -24.35 17.45
CA GLU A 157 -21.90 -24.58 18.17
C GLU A 157 -20.66 -24.45 17.27
N GLN A 158 -20.70 -25.08 16.08
CA GLN A 158 -19.59 -25.02 15.14
C GLN A 158 -19.34 -23.60 14.62
N ALA A 159 -20.40 -22.87 14.27
CA ALA A 159 -20.28 -21.50 13.80
C ALA A 159 -19.73 -20.57 14.90
N ALA A 160 -20.16 -20.77 16.16
CA ALA A 160 -19.64 -20.04 17.30
C ALA A 160 -18.16 -20.34 17.56
N ALA A 161 -17.74 -21.61 17.44
CA ALA A 161 -16.35 -22.01 17.55
C ALA A 161 -15.46 -21.36 16.49
N LEU A 162 -15.92 -21.28 15.23
CA LEU A 162 -15.21 -20.59 14.16
C LEU A 162 -15.05 -19.10 14.43
N ASN A 163 -16.05 -18.43 15.00
CA ASN A 163 -15.93 -17.02 15.41
C ASN A 163 -14.86 -16.84 16.50
N VAL A 164 -14.79 -17.75 17.49
CA VAL A 164 -13.72 -17.75 18.49
C VAL A 164 -12.36 -17.92 17.81
N GLY A 165 -12.23 -18.88 16.89
CA GLY A 165 -11.00 -19.11 16.14
C GLY A 165 -10.56 -17.89 15.34
N PHE A 166 -11.49 -17.23 14.65
CA PHE A 166 -11.21 -16.04 13.86
C PHE A 166 -10.59 -14.91 14.69
N PHE A 167 -11.18 -14.59 15.85
CA PHE A 167 -10.65 -13.55 16.72
C PHE A 167 -9.44 -14.02 17.53
N ALA A 168 -9.28 -15.33 17.78
CA ALA A 168 -8.06 -15.88 18.38
C ALA A 168 -6.85 -15.67 17.49
N VAL A 169 -6.98 -15.89 16.16
CA VAL A 169 -5.93 -15.55 15.18
C VAL A 169 -5.59 -14.07 15.26
N GLY A 170 -6.59 -13.18 15.27
CA GLY A 170 -6.36 -11.74 15.36
C GLY A 170 -5.63 -11.31 16.62
N VAL A 171 -6.00 -11.85 17.79
CA VAL A 171 -5.30 -11.59 19.06
C VAL A 171 -3.85 -12.07 19.01
N SER A 172 -3.62 -13.27 18.47
CA SER A 172 -2.27 -13.85 18.36
C SER A 172 -1.38 -13.03 17.42
N LEU A 173 -1.92 -12.57 16.30
CA LEU A 173 -1.19 -11.71 15.35
C LEU A 173 -0.80 -10.35 15.97
N MET A 174 -1.55 -9.87 16.96
CA MET A 174 -1.21 -8.68 17.74
C MET A 174 -0.24 -8.96 18.91
N GLY A 175 0.38 -10.16 18.95
CA GLY A 175 1.39 -10.55 19.93
C GLY A 175 0.84 -10.80 21.34
N ASP A 176 -0.42 -11.24 21.46
CA ASP A 176 -1.08 -11.37 22.76
C ASP A 176 -1.71 -12.77 22.97
N GLU A 177 -1.18 -13.77 22.28
CA GLU A 177 -1.64 -15.16 22.33
C GLU A 177 -1.64 -15.75 23.75
N ALA A 178 -0.71 -15.31 24.61
CA ALA A 178 -0.63 -15.76 26.00
C ALA A 178 -1.81 -15.26 26.88
N ALA A 179 -2.56 -14.28 26.41
CA ALA A 179 -3.68 -13.69 27.14
C ALA A 179 -5.01 -14.40 26.89
N ILE A 180 -5.06 -15.41 26.00
CA ILE A 180 -6.27 -16.12 25.61
C ILE A 180 -6.11 -17.64 25.80
N SER A 181 -7.25 -18.33 25.97
CA SER A 181 -7.32 -19.79 26.02
C SER A 181 -8.23 -20.28 24.92
N ILE A 182 -7.64 -20.86 23.87
CA ILE A 182 -8.37 -21.29 22.67
C ILE A 182 -9.03 -22.63 22.96
N PRO A 183 -10.36 -22.80 22.69
CA PRO A 183 -11.04 -24.08 22.79
C PRO A 183 -10.38 -25.16 21.93
N ASP A 184 -10.33 -26.41 22.47
CA ASP A 184 -9.67 -27.54 21.81
C ASP A 184 -10.23 -27.83 20.41
N GLU A 185 -11.50 -27.54 20.20
CA GLU A 185 -12.22 -27.76 18.93
C GLU A 185 -11.65 -26.96 17.76
N VAL A 186 -11.12 -25.77 18.02
CA VAL A 186 -10.57 -24.88 16.98
C VAL A 186 -9.07 -24.64 17.13
N LYS A 187 -8.45 -25.09 18.21
CA LYS A 187 -7.05 -24.80 18.50
C LYS A 187 -6.10 -25.24 17.38
N ASN A 188 -6.23 -26.45 16.91
CA ASN A 188 -5.36 -26.98 15.84
C ASN A 188 -5.51 -26.16 14.54
N ALA A 189 -6.73 -25.74 14.20
CA ALA A 189 -6.98 -24.91 13.02
C ALA A 189 -6.35 -23.52 13.18
N VAL A 190 -6.48 -22.90 14.36
CA VAL A 190 -5.86 -21.61 14.68
C VAL A 190 -4.34 -21.70 14.61
N ASP A 191 -3.73 -22.72 15.22
CA ASP A 191 -2.28 -22.92 15.23
C ASP A 191 -1.74 -23.11 13.79
N GLN A 192 -2.47 -23.84 12.94
CA GLN A 192 -2.11 -24.04 11.54
C GLN A 192 -2.27 -22.76 10.71
N GLU A 193 -3.35 -22.02 10.92
CA GLU A 193 -3.59 -20.73 10.24
C GLU A 193 -2.46 -19.74 10.56
N LEU A 194 -2.09 -19.63 11.83
CA LEU A 194 -0.96 -18.78 12.26
C LEU A 194 0.36 -19.20 11.63
N SER A 195 0.59 -20.52 11.50
CA SER A 195 1.79 -21.05 10.83
C SER A 195 1.85 -20.66 9.34
N PHE A 196 0.72 -20.70 8.62
CA PHE A 196 0.65 -20.25 7.24
C PHE A 196 0.88 -18.74 7.10
N ILE A 197 0.28 -17.95 8.01
CA ILE A 197 0.47 -16.48 8.04
C ILE A 197 1.92 -16.12 8.35
N GLU A 198 2.57 -16.82 9.27
CA GLU A 198 3.97 -16.59 9.61
C GLU A 198 4.91 -16.97 8.45
N ALA A 199 4.65 -18.08 7.79
CA ALA A 199 5.41 -18.50 6.61
C ALA A 199 5.28 -17.49 5.46
N ALA A 200 4.14 -16.79 5.37
CA ALA A 200 3.84 -15.79 4.35
C ALA A 200 4.20 -16.25 2.93
N ASP A 201 3.83 -17.49 2.60
CA ASP A 201 4.23 -18.19 1.39
C ASP A 201 3.06 -18.94 0.78
N GLY A 202 2.85 -18.79 -0.52
CA GLY A 202 1.94 -19.60 -1.33
C GLY A 202 0.45 -19.37 -1.10
N ILE A 203 -0.33 -20.21 -1.79
CA ILE A 203 -1.81 -20.23 -1.74
C ILE A 203 -2.22 -21.62 -1.24
N TYR A 204 -2.96 -21.66 -0.15
CA TYR A 204 -3.41 -22.89 0.49
C TYR A 204 -4.89 -22.80 0.89
N ASP A 205 -5.51 -23.94 1.14
CA ASP A 205 -6.80 -23.97 1.81
C ASP A 205 -6.65 -23.45 3.24
N SER A 206 -7.55 -22.55 3.65
CA SER A 206 -7.56 -22.06 5.02
C SER A 206 -7.80 -23.21 6.00
N ALA A 207 -7.01 -23.25 7.07
CA ALA A 207 -7.19 -24.25 8.11
C ALA A 207 -8.45 -24.00 8.95
N LEU A 208 -8.88 -22.74 9.06
CA LEU A 208 -10.05 -22.34 9.84
C LEU A 208 -11.33 -22.31 9.01
N PHE A 209 -11.25 -22.00 7.72
CA PHE A 209 -12.41 -21.86 6.83
C PHE A 209 -12.34 -22.92 5.72
N GLU A 210 -12.97 -24.07 5.96
CA GLU A 210 -12.96 -25.19 5.05
C GLU A 210 -13.47 -24.82 3.65
N GLY A 211 -12.66 -25.14 2.63
CA GLY A 211 -12.98 -24.87 1.22
C GLY A 211 -12.74 -23.44 0.75
N GLU A 212 -12.13 -22.61 1.58
CA GLU A 212 -11.71 -21.27 1.19
C GLU A 212 -10.19 -21.20 0.99
N MET A 213 -9.78 -20.83 -0.24
CA MET A 213 -8.39 -20.59 -0.59
C MET A 213 -7.92 -19.23 -0.08
N GLU A 214 -6.70 -19.18 0.46
CA GLU A 214 -6.07 -17.93 0.91
C GLU A 214 -4.67 -17.79 0.33
N ASP A 215 -4.34 -16.59 -0.13
CA ASP A 215 -2.99 -16.23 -0.56
C ASP A 215 -2.20 -15.68 0.64
N TYR A 216 -1.47 -16.57 1.32
CA TYR A 216 -0.68 -16.22 2.49
C TYR A 216 0.54 -15.36 2.18
N SER A 217 0.99 -15.29 0.92
CA SER A 217 2.06 -14.38 0.52
C SER A 217 1.73 -12.90 0.79
N GLN A 218 0.43 -12.58 0.91
CA GLN A 218 -0.05 -11.23 1.19
C GLN A 218 0.20 -10.79 2.64
N TYR A 219 0.47 -11.72 3.56
CA TYR A 219 0.73 -11.42 4.97
C TYR A 219 2.17 -10.98 5.26
N LYS A 220 3.03 -11.00 4.23
CA LYS A 220 4.40 -10.49 4.36
C LYS A 220 4.38 -8.97 4.51
N PRO A 221 4.85 -8.43 5.64
CA PRO A 221 4.99 -6.98 5.82
C PRO A 221 5.82 -6.36 4.70
N ARG A 222 5.49 -5.14 4.30
CA ARG A 222 6.16 -4.40 3.22
C ARG A 222 6.09 -2.90 3.42
N GLY A 223 7.00 -2.18 2.77
CA GLY A 223 7.07 -0.72 2.88
C GLY A 223 7.37 -0.27 4.30
N TYR A 224 6.66 0.71 4.79
CA TYR A 224 6.91 1.27 6.13
C TYR A 224 6.51 0.37 7.31
N TYR A 225 5.90 -0.78 7.04
CA TYR A 225 5.59 -1.77 8.08
C TYR A 225 6.80 -2.62 8.49
N GLU A 226 7.82 -2.72 7.62
CA GLU A 226 8.99 -3.56 7.85
C GLU A 226 9.90 -2.99 8.96
N GLY A 227 10.42 -3.89 9.80
CA GLY A 227 11.47 -3.58 10.77
C GLY A 227 10.98 -2.95 12.09
N GLU A 228 9.66 -2.83 12.28
CA GLU A 228 9.06 -2.39 13.54
C GLU A 228 7.98 -3.40 13.96
N GLU A 229 8.23 -4.16 15.01
CA GLU A 229 7.40 -5.29 15.44
C GLU A 229 5.91 -4.92 15.57
N ALA A 230 5.61 -3.79 16.18
CA ALA A 230 4.22 -3.34 16.37
C ALA A 230 3.50 -3.08 15.04
N LEU A 231 4.20 -2.53 14.04
CA LEU A 231 3.65 -2.31 12.70
C LEU A 231 3.53 -3.61 11.91
N GLU A 232 4.47 -4.55 12.05
CA GLU A 232 4.39 -5.86 11.41
C GLU A 232 3.22 -6.68 11.94
N GLN A 233 3.01 -6.68 13.27
CA GLN A 233 1.86 -7.31 13.92
C GLN A 233 0.54 -6.69 13.45
N TYR A 234 0.47 -5.36 13.47
CA TYR A 234 -0.69 -4.62 12.97
C TYR A 234 -0.99 -4.94 11.50
N PHE A 235 0.02 -4.96 10.65
CA PHE A 235 -0.12 -5.30 9.23
C PHE A 235 -0.75 -6.69 9.05
N ARG A 236 -0.20 -7.72 9.72
CA ARG A 236 -0.72 -9.09 9.61
C ARG A 236 -2.16 -9.18 10.13
N ALA A 237 -2.47 -8.53 11.25
CA ALA A 237 -3.82 -8.51 11.80
C ALA A 237 -4.82 -7.80 10.87
N MET A 238 -4.43 -6.66 10.29
CA MET A 238 -5.28 -5.93 9.34
C MET A 238 -5.48 -6.72 8.04
N MET A 239 -4.43 -7.42 7.55
CA MET A 239 -4.58 -8.34 6.42
C MET A 239 -5.57 -9.47 6.75
N TRP A 240 -5.48 -10.06 7.94
CA TRP A 240 -6.42 -11.09 8.39
C TRP A 240 -7.86 -10.60 8.39
N TYR A 241 -8.13 -9.47 9.04
CA TYR A 241 -9.48 -8.92 9.12
C TYR A 241 -10.02 -8.41 7.79
N GLY A 242 -9.17 -7.87 6.92
CA GLY A 242 -9.59 -7.29 5.65
C GLY A 242 -9.76 -8.29 4.51
N ARG A 243 -9.12 -9.46 4.59
CA ARG A 243 -9.16 -10.46 3.51
C ARG A 243 -10.26 -11.51 3.69
N ARG A 244 -10.79 -11.66 4.89
CA ARG A 244 -11.89 -12.59 5.15
C ARG A 244 -13.24 -11.96 4.87
N ASN A 245 -14.06 -12.66 4.09
CA ASN A 245 -15.36 -12.16 3.66
C ASN A 245 -16.47 -13.07 4.19
N PHE A 246 -17.30 -12.54 5.06
CA PHE A 246 -18.50 -13.23 5.59
C PHE A 246 -19.70 -12.89 4.73
N ALA A 247 -19.77 -13.46 3.53
CA ALA A 247 -20.87 -13.24 2.62
C ALA A 247 -22.09 -14.10 3.00
N GLN A 248 -23.25 -13.47 3.14
CA GLN A 248 -24.50 -14.21 3.25
C GLN A 248 -24.81 -14.86 1.90
N LYS A 249 -24.87 -16.19 1.87
CA LYS A 249 -25.34 -16.91 0.67
C LYS A 249 -26.82 -16.59 0.47
N GLN A 250 -27.18 -16.10 -0.71
CA GLN A 250 -28.56 -16.08 -1.13
C GLN A 250 -28.91 -17.51 -1.55
N GLU A 251 -29.95 -18.09 -0.94
CA GLU A 251 -30.55 -19.36 -1.34
C GLU A 251 -31.20 -19.27 -2.72
#